data_1ea1164170eca7ec81bdea11d55a2364
#
_entry.id   1ea1164170eca7ec81bdea11d55a2364
#
_cell.length_a   1.000
_cell.length_b   1.000
_cell.length_c   1.000
_cell.angle_alpha   90.00
_cell.angle_beta   90.00
_cell.angle_gamma   90.00
#
_symmetry.space_group_name_H-M   'P 1'
#
loop_
_entity.id
_entity.type
_entity.pdbx_description
1 polymer ?
#
loop_
_entity_poly.entity_id
_entity_poly.type
_entity_poly.pdbx_seq_one_letter_code
_entity_poly.pdbx_strand_id
1 'polypeptide(L)'
;MFLGSFVFAQKSTPVLGGDRDVHGCIGSAGYTYSQLRNNCIQTFNQKIKLKEVNSDKSYTSMTAVIFNKSMTKAEVFIPDGAAKSIILNKEGKGKIWKSGSYIKDSYVLTPHKKSYQIKKNDEVIYQ
;
A
#
# COMPACT_ATOMS: atom_id res chain seq x y z
N MET A 1 33.67 -26.03 -3.24
CA MET A 1 33.48 -25.44 -2.95
C MET A 1 33.06 -24.88 -2.76
N PHE A 2 32.86 -24.90 -2.65
CA PHE A 2 32.43 -24.17 -2.30
C PHE A 2 31.97 -23.70 -1.95
N LEU A 3 31.66 -23.97 -1.87
CA LEU A 3 31.15 -23.32 -1.40
C LEU A 3 30.69 -22.68 -1.05
N GLY A 4 30.50 -22.89 -1.02
CA GLY A 4 30.00 -22.16 -0.60
C GLY A 4 29.32 -21.79 -0.32
N SER A 5 29.26 -22.00 -0.31
CA SER A 5 28.66 -21.56 0.07
C SER A 5 28.04 -21.15 0.39
N PHE A 6 27.91 -21.28 0.55
CA PHE A 6 27.29 -20.65 1.00
C PHE A 6 26.73 -20.12 1.30
N VAL A 7 26.60 -20.37 1.26
CA VAL A 7 26.09 -19.71 1.64
C VAL A 7 25.41 -19.14 1.72
N PHE A 8 25.14 -19.17 1.74
CA PHE A 8 24.47 -18.46 2.00
C PHE A 8 23.94 -18.01 2.38
N ALA A 9 23.85 -18.38 2.40
CA ALA A 9 23.33 -17.85 2.90
C ALA A 9 22.92 -17.26 3.27
N GLN A 10 22.92 -17.33 3.40
CA GLN A 10 22.51 -16.79 3.78
C GLN A 10 22.04 -15.95 3.92
N LYS A 11 21.91 -15.90 3.90
CA LYS A 11 21.34 -15.04 3.96
C LYS A 11 20.76 -14.56 4.51
N SER A 12 20.56 -14.74 4.85
CA SER A 12 19.93 -14.37 5.31
C SER A 12 19.56 -14.18 6.18
N THR A 13 19.52 -14.15 6.73
CA THR A 13 19.08 -13.98 7.49
C THR A 13 18.61 -13.80 8.31
N PRO A 14 18.56 -13.74 8.82
CA PRO A 14 17.90 -13.53 9.56
C PRO A 14 17.49 -12.94 10.28
N VAL A 15 17.33 -12.66 10.54
CA VAL A 15 16.85 -12.13 11.13
C VAL A 15 16.29 -11.86 11.89
N LEU A 16 16.43 -11.65 12.01
CA LEU A 16 16.03 -11.25 12.72
C LEU A 16 14.86 -11.12 13.14
N GLY A 17 14.39 -11.67 13.18
CA GLY A 17 13.34 -11.64 13.97
C GLY A 17 12.02 -11.27 13.55
N GLY A 18 11.56 -10.98 12.71
CA GLY A 18 10.22 -10.62 12.45
C GLY A 18 10.00 -9.19 11.99
N ASP A 19 11.09 -8.45 11.93
CA ASP A 19 11.02 -7.09 11.45
C ASP A 19 10.81 -7.00 9.95
N ARG A 20 11.13 -8.06 9.22
CA ARG A 20 11.05 -8.05 7.76
C ARG A 20 9.87 -8.89 7.30
N ASP A 21 9.13 -8.36 6.31
CA ASP A 21 8.05 -9.12 5.70
C ASP A 21 8.61 -10.06 4.62
N VAL A 22 7.71 -10.69 3.85
CA VAL A 22 8.14 -11.66 2.84
C VAL A 22 8.95 -11.01 1.72
N HIS A 23 8.88 -9.71 1.57
CA HIS A 23 9.66 -8.97 0.58
C HIS A 23 10.91 -8.35 1.17
N GLY A 24 11.17 -8.57 2.43
CA GLY A 24 12.32 -8.00 3.10
C GLY A 24 12.13 -6.59 3.61
N CYS A 25 10.91 -6.08 3.62
CA CYS A 25 10.64 -4.73 4.09
C CYS A 25 10.62 -4.68 5.61
N ILE A 26 11.27 -3.68 6.18
CA ILE A 26 11.39 -3.52 7.63
C ILE A 26 10.20 -2.71 8.14
N GLY A 27 9.18 -3.41 8.67
CA GLY A 27 7.98 -2.76 9.15
C GLY A 27 8.22 -1.83 10.32
N SER A 28 9.13 -2.18 11.23
CA SER A 28 9.43 -1.34 12.38
C SER A 28 10.05 -0.01 11.98
N ALA A 29 10.62 0.08 10.78
CA ALA A 29 11.15 1.33 10.24
C ALA A 29 10.14 2.03 9.32
N GLY A 30 8.92 1.54 9.25
CA GLY A 30 7.86 2.16 8.46
C GLY A 30 7.85 1.76 7.01
N TYR A 31 8.61 0.73 6.63
CA TYR A 31 8.65 0.27 5.25
C TYR A 31 7.58 -0.75 4.97
N THR A 32 6.99 -0.67 3.80
CA THR A 32 6.06 -1.67 3.28
C THR A 32 6.33 -1.85 1.80
N TYR A 33 5.95 -3.00 1.28
CA TYR A 33 6.22 -3.30 -0.12
C TYR A 33 5.20 -2.63 -1.02
N SER A 34 5.69 -1.99 -2.07
CA SER A 34 4.85 -1.41 -3.12
C SER A 34 4.88 -2.30 -4.34
N GLN A 35 3.71 -2.77 -4.75
CA GLN A 35 3.60 -3.61 -5.93
C GLN A 35 3.93 -2.82 -7.20
N LEU A 36 3.47 -1.58 -7.29
CA LEU A 36 3.71 -0.75 -8.47
C LEU A 36 5.16 -0.32 -8.58
N ARG A 37 5.82 -0.05 -7.45
CA ARG A 37 7.24 0.34 -7.43
C ARG A 37 8.16 -0.86 -7.41
N ASN A 38 7.64 -2.02 -7.04
CA ASN A 38 8.40 -3.26 -6.91
C ASN A 38 9.60 -3.09 -5.96
N ASN A 39 9.36 -2.37 -4.87
CA ASN A 39 10.36 -2.21 -3.82
C ASN A 39 9.69 -1.77 -2.54
N CYS A 40 10.48 -1.67 -1.47
CA CYS A 40 10.00 -1.20 -0.18
C CYS A 40 9.91 0.32 -0.18
N ILE A 41 8.81 0.85 0.35
CA ILE A 41 8.61 2.29 0.46
C ILE A 41 8.15 2.64 1.87
N GLN A 42 8.28 3.90 2.22
CA GLN A 42 7.73 4.45 3.45
C GLN A 42 6.49 5.27 3.07
N THR A 43 5.32 4.86 3.57
CA THR A 43 4.08 5.52 3.17
C THR A 43 4.05 6.97 3.60
N PHE A 44 4.64 7.29 4.76
CA PHE A 44 4.63 8.65 5.26
C PHE A 44 5.54 9.61 4.47
N ASN A 45 6.35 9.08 3.55
CA ASN A 45 7.22 9.89 2.69
C ASN A 45 6.66 10.07 1.27
N GLN A 46 5.47 9.58 0.99
CA GLN A 46 4.91 9.68 -0.34
C GLN A 46 4.26 11.04 -0.56
N LYS A 47 4.16 11.44 -1.82
CA LYS A 47 3.58 12.73 -2.18
C LYS A 47 2.10 12.80 -1.85
N ILE A 48 1.37 11.72 -2.08
CA ILE A 48 -0.06 11.69 -1.84
C ILE A 48 -0.31 10.87 -0.59
N LYS A 49 -0.78 11.55 0.45
CA LYS A 49 -1.08 10.94 1.74
C LYS A 49 -2.48 11.36 2.16
N LEU A 50 -3.25 10.41 2.64
CA LEU A 50 -4.62 10.64 3.07
C LEU A 50 -4.78 10.22 4.50
N LYS A 51 -5.66 10.91 5.22
CA LYS A 51 -5.92 10.63 6.62
C LYS A 51 -7.25 9.91 6.78
N GLU A 52 -7.32 9.07 7.79
CA GLU A 52 -8.54 8.35 8.11
C GLU A 52 -9.65 9.30 8.52
N VAL A 53 -10.84 9.04 8.01
CA VAL A 53 -12.04 9.82 8.29
C VAL A 53 -12.86 9.09 9.35
N ASN A 54 -13.47 9.85 10.27
CA ASN A 54 -14.37 9.29 11.28
C ASN A 54 -13.71 8.26 12.18
N SER A 55 -12.48 8.51 12.58
CA SER A 55 -11.77 7.62 13.46
C SER A 55 -12.32 7.73 14.88
N ASP A 56 -12.71 6.59 15.45
CA ASP A 56 -13.10 6.50 16.85
C ASP A 56 -11.92 6.17 17.75
N LYS A 57 -10.75 6.02 17.15
CA LYS A 57 -9.55 5.65 17.88
C LYS A 57 -8.88 6.87 18.50
N SER A 58 -8.00 6.62 19.46
CA SER A 58 -7.21 7.69 20.04
C SER A 58 -6.14 8.22 19.07
N TYR A 59 -5.96 7.56 17.94
CA TYR A 59 -5.04 7.99 16.89
C TYR A 59 -5.73 7.88 15.54
N THR A 60 -5.20 8.59 14.56
CA THR A 60 -5.71 8.58 13.20
C THR A 60 -4.69 7.88 12.30
N SER A 61 -5.14 6.87 11.57
CA SER A 61 -4.27 6.21 10.62
C SER A 61 -4.20 7.01 9.32
N MET A 62 -3.20 6.69 8.51
CA MET A 62 -3.02 7.32 7.21
C MET A 62 -2.72 6.27 6.16
N THR A 63 -2.92 6.64 4.92
CA THR A 63 -2.53 5.82 3.80
C THR A 63 -1.81 6.68 2.78
N ALA A 64 -1.09 6.02 1.88
CA ALA A 64 -0.48 6.69 0.73
C ALA A 64 -1.17 6.21 -0.54
N VAL A 65 -1.08 7.02 -1.58
CA VAL A 65 -1.56 6.64 -2.90
C VAL A 65 -0.40 6.73 -3.86
N ILE A 66 -0.14 5.65 -4.58
CA ILE A 66 0.91 5.59 -5.57
C ILE A 66 0.28 5.27 -6.93
N PHE A 67 0.61 6.07 -7.93
CA PHE A 67 0.16 5.84 -9.30
C PHE A 67 1.29 5.28 -10.13
N ASN A 68 0.95 4.44 -11.10
CA ASN A 68 1.93 4.09 -12.11
C ASN A 68 2.10 5.27 -13.07
N LYS A 69 3.07 5.16 -13.98
CA LYS A 69 3.45 6.28 -14.83
C LYS A 69 2.30 6.77 -15.70
N SER A 70 1.49 5.86 -16.22
CA SER A 70 0.36 6.20 -17.08
C SER A 70 -0.89 6.56 -16.32
N MET A 71 -0.87 6.43 -15.00
CA MET A 71 -2.01 6.67 -14.11
C MET A 71 -3.21 5.76 -14.43
N THR A 72 -2.93 4.59 -14.98
CA THR A 72 -3.97 3.58 -15.21
C THR A 72 -4.19 2.70 -13.98
N LYS A 73 -3.23 2.71 -13.05
CA LYS A 73 -3.33 1.94 -11.81
C LYS A 73 -2.95 2.82 -10.65
N ALA A 74 -3.64 2.60 -9.52
CA ALA A 74 -3.33 3.24 -8.26
C ALA A 74 -3.13 2.16 -7.21
N GLU A 75 -2.21 2.39 -6.31
CA GLU A 75 -1.99 1.48 -5.18
C GLU A 75 -2.29 2.24 -3.89
N VAL A 76 -3.13 1.65 -3.05
CA VAL A 76 -3.48 2.23 -1.75
C VAL A 76 -3.11 1.24 -0.65
N PHE A 77 -2.79 1.77 0.51
CA PHE A 77 -2.29 0.98 1.63
C PHE A 77 -3.29 1.08 2.78
N ILE A 78 -4.16 0.08 2.88
CA ILE A 78 -5.23 0.06 3.87
C ILE A 78 -4.77 -0.81 5.05
N PRO A 79 -4.52 -0.21 6.21
CA PRO A 79 -3.96 -0.96 7.34
C PRO A 79 -4.79 -2.15 7.79
N ASP A 80 -6.10 -2.02 7.74
CA ASP A 80 -7.01 -3.07 8.20
C ASP A 80 -7.44 -4.02 7.10
N GLY A 81 -6.89 -3.87 5.89
CA GLY A 81 -7.26 -4.73 4.78
C GLY A 81 -6.62 -6.10 4.88
N ALA A 82 -7.20 -7.08 4.17
CA ALA A 82 -6.65 -8.43 4.11
C ALA A 82 -5.27 -8.43 3.43
N ALA A 83 -5.06 -7.54 2.49
CA ALA A 83 -3.77 -7.35 1.82
C ALA A 83 -3.16 -6.03 2.30
N LYS A 84 -1.83 -5.98 2.33
CA LYS A 84 -1.14 -4.77 2.77
C LYS A 84 -1.31 -3.62 1.80
N SER A 85 -1.46 -3.92 0.52
CA SER A 85 -1.78 -2.90 -0.47
C SER A 85 -2.77 -3.46 -1.47
N ILE A 86 -3.53 -2.57 -2.08
CA ILE A 86 -4.57 -2.93 -3.02
C ILE A 86 -4.34 -2.15 -4.29
N ILE A 87 -4.37 -2.85 -5.43
CA ILE A 87 -4.24 -2.21 -6.74
C ILE A 87 -5.63 -1.88 -7.26
N LEU A 88 -5.82 -0.61 -7.58
CA LEU A 88 -7.07 -0.13 -8.17
C LEU A 88 -6.81 0.19 -9.64
N ASN A 89 -7.74 -0.19 -10.49
CA ASN A 89 -7.61 0.01 -11.92
C ASN A 89 -8.52 1.14 -12.38
N LYS A 90 -7.99 1.99 -13.27
CA LYS A 90 -8.75 3.10 -13.81
C LYS A 90 -9.94 2.57 -14.61
N GLU A 91 -11.08 3.18 -14.39
CA GLU A 91 -12.30 2.80 -15.08
C GLU A 91 -12.69 3.90 -16.04
N GLY A 92 -12.76 3.56 -17.31
CA GLY A 92 -13.13 4.52 -18.35
C GLY A 92 -12.10 5.63 -18.50
N LYS A 93 -12.57 6.80 -18.89
CA LYS A 93 -11.70 7.96 -19.14
C LYS A 93 -11.66 8.92 -17.96
N GLY A 94 -12.49 8.72 -16.95
CA GLY A 94 -12.53 9.61 -15.80
C GLY A 94 -11.44 9.29 -14.80
N LYS A 95 -11.40 10.10 -13.78
CA LYS A 95 -10.43 9.91 -12.70
C LYS A 95 -11.06 9.06 -11.59
N ILE A 96 -11.35 7.82 -11.93
CA ILE A 96 -11.93 6.84 -11.02
C ILE A 96 -11.10 5.57 -11.12
N TRP A 97 -10.61 5.10 -9.98
CA TRP A 97 -9.85 3.85 -9.88
C TRP A 97 -10.60 2.94 -8.92
N LYS A 98 -10.83 1.70 -9.32
CA LYS A 98 -11.63 0.75 -8.55
C LYS A 98 -10.89 -0.54 -8.33
N SER A 99 -11.15 -1.17 -7.19
CA SER A 99 -10.62 -2.50 -6.92
C SER A 99 -11.34 -3.53 -7.77
N GLY A 100 -10.64 -4.64 -8.04
CA GLY A 100 -11.25 -5.72 -8.80
C GLY A 100 -12.14 -6.60 -7.92
N SER A 101 -12.84 -7.52 -8.58
CA SER A 101 -13.73 -8.43 -7.89
C SER A 101 -13.00 -9.45 -7.01
N TYR A 102 -11.69 -9.54 -7.15
CA TYR A 102 -10.88 -10.43 -6.31
C TYR A 102 -10.75 -9.92 -4.88
N ILE A 103 -11.17 -8.68 -4.64
CA ILE A 103 -11.17 -8.08 -3.30
C ILE A 103 -12.62 -8.07 -2.80
N LYS A 104 -12.81 -8.54 -1.58
CA LYS A 104 -14.15 -8.64 -1.00
C LYS A 104 -14.86 -7.30 -0.90
N ASP A 105 -14.15 -6.29 -0.38
CA ASP A 105 -14.71 -4.95 -0.24
C ASP A 105 -14.46 -4.14 -1.50
N SER A 106 -15.37 -3.22 -1.80
CA SER A 106 -15.24 -2.35 -2.95
C SER A 106 -14.51 -1.07 -2.53
N TYR A 107 -13.33 -0.85 -3.09
CA TYR A 107 -12.54 0.36 -2.85
C TYR A 107 -12.54 1.21 -4.10
N VAL A 108 -12.78 2.49 -3.93
CA VAL A 108 -12.82 3.44 -5.04
C VAL A 108 -12.01 4.67 -4.66
N LEU A 109 -11.11 5.07 -5.57
CA LEU A 109 -10.31 6.27 -5.41
C LEU A 109 -10.78 7.30 -6.41
N THR A 110 -11.10 8.50 -5.93
CA THR A 110 -11.51 9.60 -6.78
C THR A 110 -10.87 10.89 -6.30
N PRO A 111 -10.79 11.92 -7.16
CA PRO A 111 -10.30 13.23 -6.72
C PRO A 111 -11.22 13.84 -5.67
N HIS A 112 -10.61 14.55 -4.73
CA HIS A 112 -11.33 15.28 -3.69
C HIS A 112 -10.52 16.52 -3.34
N LYS A 113 -11.11 17.70 -3.57
CA LYS A 113 -10.40 18.95 -3.37
C LYS A 113 -9.10 18.96 -4.16
N LYS A 114 -7.97 19.25 -3.53
CA LYS A 114 -6.67 19.26 -4.22
C LYS A 114 -5.95 17.92 -4.10
N SER A 115 -6.64 16.89 -3.65
CA SER A 115 -6.05 15.58 -3.45
C SER A 115 -7.03 14.51 -3.91
N TYR A 116 -7.21 13.48 -3.10
CA TYR A 116 -8.03 12.32 -3.43
C TYR A 116 -8.80 11.87 -2.19
N GLN A 117 -9.75 10.98 -2.41
CA GLN A 117 -10.43 10.29 -1.32
C GLN A 117 -10.61 8.83 -1.68
N ILE A 118 -10.67 7.99 -0.67
CA ILE A 118 -10.90 6.56 -0.83
C ILE A 118 -12.22 6.22 -0.18
N LYS A 119 -13.09 5.54 -0.94
CA LYS A 119 -14.34 5.01 -0.43
C LYS A 119 -14.26 3.51 -0.31
N LYS A 120 -14.79 2.99 0.76
CA LYS A 120 -14.97 1.55 0.95
C LYS A 120 -16.45 1.28 1.03
N ASN A 121 -16.97 0.50 0.08
CA ASN A 121 -18.41 0.21 -0.01
C ASN A 121 -19.24 1.49 0.06
N ASP A 122 -18.84 2.49 -0.72
CA ASP A 122 -19.50 3.79 -0.87
C ASP A 122 -19.36 4.73 0.32
N GLU A 123 -18.57 4.36 1.30
CA GLU A 123 -18.34 5.22 2.47
C GLU A 123 -16.90 5.76 2.42
N VAL A 124 -16.74 7.08 2.57
CA VAL A 124 -15.42 7.70 2.57
C VAL A 124 -14.67 7.27 3.82
N ILE A 125 -13.52 6.65 3.64
CA ILE A 125 -12.69 6.20 4.77
C ILE A 125 -11.38 6.97 4.89
N TYR A 126 -10.89 7.53 3.79
CA TYR A 126 -9.67 8.34 3.78
C TYR A 126 -9.86 9.54 2.86
N GLN A 127 -9.30 10.66 3.27
CA GLN A 127 -9.26 11.84 2.41
C GLN A 127 -8.17 12.83 2.83
#